data_82ef553017dbac6cf659bb090ad82876
#
_entry.id   82ef553017dbac6cf659bb090ad82876
#
_cell.length_a   1.000
_cell.length_b   1.000
_cell.length_c   1.000
_cell.angle_alpha   90.00
_cell.angle_beta   90.00
_cell.angle_gamma   90.00
#
_symmetry.space_group_name_H-M   'P 1'
#
loop_
_entity.id
_entity.type
_entity.pdbx_description
1 polymer ?
#
loop_
_entity_poly.entity_id
_entity_poly.type
_entity_poly.pdbx_seq_one_letter_code
_entity_poly.pdbx_strand_id
1 'polypeptide(L)'
;MCIRDSSKSGNTLETIVNSNILIKKSDKNIFITENKKNYLNSLAHKLKSEIVHHNNFIGGRYSVLSEVGMLPAELMGLNSKSFRQFNNLIKNQKYLNALISNVGSTINLIKKRKFNSIIINYDEKSQNFFSWYQQLVAESLGKKGKGLLPVVSNMPRDNHSVMQLYLDGFKNNFYTFFYVHENNTPKINNKFILPSQNFLKNKNIQNITYAQKKATENVFTKKNIPFRSFEIKKRDEKTLGELFCFFMLETILIGRALKINPYNQPAVE
;
A
#
# COMPACT_ATOMS: atom_id res chain seq x y z
N MET A 1 21.03 12.99 -9.19
CA MET A 1 20.16 12.47 -8.09
C MET A 1 18.98 13.42 -7.96
N CYS A 2 17.75 12.96 -8.26
CA CYS A 2 16.58 13.78 -8.02
C CYS A 2 16.21 13.66 -6.54
N ILE A 3 16.41 14.75 -5.78
CA ILE A 3 15.95 14.85 -4.41
C ILE A 3 14.49 15.20 -4.44
N ARG A 4 13.66 14.34 -3.85
CA ARG A 4 12.23 14.52 -3.79
C ARG A 4 11.80 14.82 -2.37
N ASP A 5 11.51 16.08 -2.10
CA ASP A 5 10.83 16.51 -0.91
C ASP A 5 9.46 17.05 -1.25
N SER A 6 8.44 16.38 -0.75
CA SER A 6 7.06 16.83 -0.89
C SER A 6 6.39 16.81 0.48
N SER A 7 5.79 17.91 0.85
CA SER A 7 4.97 18.00 2.05
C SER A 7 3.72 18.80 1.74
N LYS A 8 2.55 18.21 1.97
CA LYS A 8 1.28 18.90 1.78
C LYS A 8 1.27 20.23 2.54
N SER A 9 1.48 20.20 3.82
CA SER A 9 1.48 21.39 4.69
C SER A 9 2.69 22.31 4.43
N GLY A 10 3.76 21.79 3.84
CA GLY A 10 5.03 22.50 3.67
C GLY A 10 5.80 22.78 4.97
N ASN A 11 5.33 22.25 6.10
CA ASN A 11 5.90 22.48 7.43
C ASN A 11 6.26 21.19 8.17
N THR A 12 6.23 20.03 7.50
CA THR A 12 6.65 18.75 8.10
C THR A 12 8.13 18.80 8.46
N LEU A 13 8.46 18.54 9.73
CA LEU A 13 9.82 18.73 10.27
C LEU A 13 10.84 17.87 9.51
N GLU A 14 10.54 16.62 9.24
CA GLU A 14 11.45 15.70 8.53
C GLU A 14 11.72 16.19 7.11
N THR A 15 10.70 16.70 6.41
CA THR A 15 10.88 17.30 5.08
C THR A 15 11.75 18.55 5.15
N ILE A 16 11.55 19.39 6.15
CA ILE A 16 12.37 20.60 6.35
C ILE A 16 13.84 20.22 6.60
N VAL A 17 14.08 19.26 7.48
CA VAL A 17 15.44 18.79 7.81
C VAL A 17 16.10 18.19 6.57
N ASN A 18 15.43 17.27 5.89
CA ASN A 18 15.96 16.63 4.68
C ASN A 18 16.24 17.66 3.58
N SER A 19 15.35 18.62 3.35
CA SER A 19 15.54 19.69 2.37
C SER A 19 16.79 20.50 2.68
N ASN A 20 17.04 20.85 3.94
CA ASN A 20 18.22 21.64 4.31
C ASN A 20 19.53 20.87 4.24
N ILE A 21 19.51 19.53 4.38
CA ILE A 21 20.69 18.68 4.24
C ILE A 21 21.02 18.40 2.78
N LEU A 22 20.00 18.14 1.97
CA LEU A 22 20.19 17.57 0.63
C LEU A 22 20.21 18.60 -0.50
N ILE A 23 19.50 19.73 -0.35
CA ILE A 23 19.39 20.75 -1.40
C ILE A 23 20.68 21.54 -1.54
N LYS A 24 21.22 21.59 -2.76
CA LYS A 24 22.33 22.47 -3.12
C LYS A 24 21.80 23.63 -3.96
N LYS A 25 22.35 24.82 -3.77
CA LYS A 25 21.93 26.05 -4.48
C LYS A 25 22.08 25.94 -6.00
N SER A 26 23.01 25.09 -6.47
CA SER A 26 23.28 24.83 -7.89
C SER A 26 22.29 23.86 -8.54
N ASP A 27 21.49 23.14 -7.75
CA ASP A 27 20.61 22.08 -8.27
C ASP A 27 19.29 22.66 -8.78
N LYS A 28 18.72 22.01 -9.78
CA LYS A 28 17.32 22.27 -10.17
C LYS A 28 16.42 21.57 -9.18
N ASN A 29 15.71 22.35 -8.39
CA ASN A 29 14.78 21.86 -7.38
C ASN A 29 13.34 22.11 -7.81
N ILE A 30 12.44 21.16 -7.52
CA ILE A 30 10.98 21.30 -7.68
C ILE A 30 10.36 21.02 -6.32
N PHE A 31 9.55 21.94 -5.84
CA PHE A 31 8.82 21.82 -4.58
C PHE A 31 7.35 21.50 -4.83
N ILE A 32 6.81 20.50 -4.12
CA ILE A 32 5.38 20.17 -4.18
C ILE A 32 4.77 20.46 -2.82
N THR A 33 3.88 21.45 -2.74
CA THR A 33 3.22 21.83 -1.50
C THR A 33 1.91 22.59 -1.79
N GLU A 34 1.05 22.73 -0.78
CA GLU A 34 -0.19 23.51 -0.88
C GLU A 34 0.10 24.97 -1.23
N ASN A 35 -0.84 25.60 -1.95
CA ASN A 35 -0.79 27.04 -2.24
C ASN A 35 -1.17 27.86 -0.99
N LYS A 36 -0.31 27.80 0.03
CA LYS A 36 -0.41 28.55 1.30
C LYS A 36 0.96 28.99 1.74
N LYS A 37 1.03 30.02 2.55
CA LYS A 37 2.27 30.44 3.20
C LYS A 37 2.77 29.32 4.12
N ASN A 38 3.93 28.73 3.78
CA ASN A 38 4.57 27.68 4.54
C ASN A 38 6.09 27.71 4.31
N TYR A 39 6.83 26.86 5.03
CA TYR A 39 8.28 26.82 4.95
C TYR A 39 8.78 26.46 3.55
N LEU A 40 8.24 25.42 2.91
CA LEU A 40 8.69 24.98 1.58
C LEU A 40 8.42 26.04 0.50
N ASN A 41 7.29 26.73 0.56
CA ASN A 41 7.03 27.87 -0.34
C ASN A 41 8.07 28.98 -0.17
N SER A 42 8.38 29.32 1.09
CA SER A 42 9.39 30.35 1.38
C SER A 42 10.79 29.94 0.92
N LEU A 43 11.15 28.66 1.11
CA LEU A 43 12.41 28.10 0.66
C LEU A 43 12.50 28.09 -0.89
N ALA A 44 11.43 27.66 -1.56
CA ALA A 44 11.38 27.64 -3.03
C ALA A 44 11.56 29.04 -3.63
N HIS A 45 10.89 30.04 -3.09
CA HIS A 45 11.09 31.44 -3.50
C HIS A 45 12.53 31.92 -3.28
N LYS A 46 13.11 31.61 -2.10
CA LYS A 46 14.52 31.95 -1.79
C LYS A 46 15.51 31.32 -2.78
N LEU A 47 15.24 30.09 -3.21
CA LEU A 47 16.07 29.35 -4.17
C LEU A 47 15.72 29.64 -5.64
N LYS A 48 14.68 30.43 -5.91
CA LYS A 48 14.11 30.67 -7.24
C LYS A 48 13.76 29.38 -7.96
N SER A 49 13.22 28.41 -7.22
CA SER A 49 12.87 27.08 -7.69
C SER A 49 11.42 27.00 -8.12
N GLU A 50 11.11 26.02 -8.95
CA GLU A 50 9.75 25.72 -9.41
C GLU A 50 8.88 25.20 -8.24
N ILE A 51 7.62 25.65 -8.21
CA ILE A 51 6.62 25.19 -7.23
C ILE A 51 5.46 24.55 -7.98
N VAL A 52 5.17 23.31 -7.68
CA VAL A 52 3.96 22.61 -8.10
C VAL A 52 2.96 22.65 -6.96
N HIS A 53 1.84 23.32 -7.16
CA HIS A 53 0.83 23.45 -6.13
C HIS A 53 0.00 22.19 -5.98
N HIS A 54 0.04 21.60 -4.79
CA HIS A 54 -0.81 20.47 -4.40
C HIS A 54 -2.21 20.97 -4.06
N ASN A 55 -3.23 20.21 -4.49
CA ASN A 55 -4.62 20.56 -4.19
C ASN A 55 -4.89 20.49 -2.68
N ASN A 56 -5.33 21.61 -2.10
CA ASN A 56 -5.54 21.77 -0.66
C ASN A 56 -6.59 20.79 -0.07
N PHE A 57 -7.51 20.29 -0.91
CA PHE A 57 -8.57 19.37 -0.48
C PHE A 57 -8.17 17.90 -0.51
N ILE A 58 -6.99 17.55 -1.08
CA ILE A 58 -6.50 16.18 -1.09
C ILE A 58 -5.60 15.96 0.14
N GLY A 59 -6.01 15.10 1.06
CA GLY A 59 -5.20 14.72 2.22
C GLY A 59 -3.95 13.94 1.82
N GLY A 60 -2.86 14.03 2.60
CA GLY A 60 -1.56 13.40 2.28
C GLY A 60 -1.66 11.92 1.95
N ARG A 61 -2.37 11.12 2.76
CA ARG A 61 -2.56 9.68 2.53
C ARG A 61 -3.38 9.32 1.28
N TYR A 62 -4.11 10.30 0.70
CA TYR A 62 -4.87 10.16 -0.55
C TYR A 62 -4.14 10.74 -1.76
N SER A 63 -2.94 11.33 -1.58
CA SER A 63 -2.26 12.12 -2.61
C SER A 63 -1.40 11.30 -3.58
N VAL A 64 -1.32 9.98 -3.43
CA VAL A 64 -0.45 9.12 -4.26
C VAL A 64 -0.75 9.20 -5.75
N LEU A 65 -2.01 9.47 -6.13
CA LEU A 65 -2.43 9.65 -7.54
C LEU A 65 -2.55 11.12 -7.96
N SER A 66 -2.13 12.05 -7.11
CA SER A 66 -2.03 13.48 -7.42
C SER A 66 -0.60 13.84 -7.82
N GLU A 67 -0.31 15.15 -7.88
CA GLU A 67 1.01 15.71 -8.23
C GLU A 67 2.14 15.09 -7.39
N VAL A 68 1.85 14.81 -6.11
CA VAL A 68 2.83 14.27 -5.16
C VAL A 68 3.38 12.91 -5.58
N GLY A 69 2.55 12.03 -6.13
CA GLY A 69 2.99 10.74 -6.64
C GLY A 69 3.26 10.73 -8.14
N MET A 70 2.49 11.49 -8.91
CA MET A 70 2.53 11.39 -10.38
C MET A 70 3.68 12.16 -11.00
N LEU A 71 4.08 13.33 -10.45
CA LEU A 71 5.26 14.02 -10.96
C LEU A 71 6.55 13.19 -10.81
N PRO A 72 6.84 12.62 -9.65
CA PRO A 72 7.99 11.70 -9.54
C PRO A 72 7.88 10.46 -10.44
N ALA A 73 6.68 9.93 -10.65
CA ALA A 73 6.47 8.80 -11.57
C ALA A 73 6.86 9.18 -13.01
N GLU A 74 6.43 10.35 -13.48
CA GLU A 74 6.82 10.87 -14.80
C GLU A 74 8.33 11.13 -14.91
N LEU A 75 8.95 11.70 -13.88
CA LEU A 75 10.41 11.91 -13.85
C LEU A 75 11.19 10.58 -13.88
N MET A 76 10.60 9.48 -13.42
CA MET A 76 11.15 8.13 -13.53
C MET A 76 10.81 7.45 -14.87
N GLY A 77 10.13 8.11 -15.79
CA GLY A 77 9.74 7.57 -17.09
C GLY A 77 8.48 6.71 -17.06
N LEU A 78 7.71 6.71 -15.96
CA LEU A 78 6.46 5.99 -15.85
C LEU A 78 5.28 6.80 -16.43
N ASN A 79 4.27 6.11 -16.94
CA ASN A 79 3.10 6.76 -17.53
C ASN A 79 2.07 7.11 -16.44
N SER A 80 2.07 8.36 -15.99
CA SER A 80 1.13 8.84 -14.95
C SER A 80 -0.35 8.70 -15.34
N LYS A 81 -0.70 8.79 -16.62
CA LYS A 81 -2.07 8.61 -17.10
C LYS A 81 -2.56 7.18 -16.88
N SER A 82 -1.65 6.20 -16.99
CA SER A 82 -1.97 4.79 -16.76
C SER A 82 -2.31 4.48 -15.29
N PHE A 83 -1.80 5.26 -14.33
CA PHE A 83 -2.18 5.13 -12.92
C PHE A 83 -3.60 5.64 -12.61
N ARG A 84 -4.14 6.56 -13.40
CA ARG A 84 -5.41 7.25 -13.12
C ARG A 84 -6.60 6.41 -13.55
N GLN A 85 -6.98 5.42 -12.74
CA GLN A 85 -8.00 4.42 -13.08
C GLN A 85 -9.39 4.69 -12.48
N PHE A 86 -9.58 5.68 -11.60
CA PHE A 86 -10.87 5.90 -10.93
C PHE A 86 -12.06 5.96 -11.88
N ASN A 87 -11.99 6.77 -12.95
CA ASN A 87 -13.10 6.96 -13.88
C ASN A 87 -13.46 5.69 -14.65
N ASN A 88 -12.49 4.81 -14.90
CA ASN A 88 -12.69 3.54 -15.58
C ASN A 88 -13.29 2.51 -14.62
N LEU A 89 -12.79 2.46 -13.40
CA LEU A 89 -13.20 1.49 -12.39
C LEU A 89 -14.63 1.70 -11.90
N ILE A 90 -15.03 2.97 -11.63
CA ILE A 90 -16.41 3.28 -11.19
C ILE A 90 -17.47 2.96 -12.23
N LYS A 91 -17.11 2.84 -13.51
CA LYS A 91 -18.00 2.39 -14.60
C LYS A 91 -18.02 0.88 -14.75
N ASN A 92 -17.13 0.15 -14.10
CA ASN A 92 -17.04 -1.31 -14.18
C ASN A 92 -17.87 -1.96 -13.08
N GLN A 93 -19.03 -2.51 -13.44
CA GLN A 93 -19.96 -3.14 -12.50
C GLN A 93 -19.34 -4.32 -11.72
N LYS A 94 -18.48 -5.12 -12.36
CA LYS A 94 -17.81 -6.24 -11.68
C LYS A 94 -16.86 -5.73 -10.58
N TYR A 95 -16.14 -4.65 -10.87
CA TYR A 95 -15.27 -3.99 -9.90
C TYR A 95 -16.08 -3.43 -8.72
N LEU A 96 -17.17 -2.71 -8.99
CA LEU A 96 -18.03 -2.15 -7.95
C LEU A 96 -18.63 -3.24 -7.07
N ASN A 97 -19.11 -4.33 -7.66
CA ASN A 97 -19.67 -5.47 -6.92
C ASN A 97 -18.59 -6.11 -6.01
N ALA A 98 -17.37 -6.30 -6.52
CA ALA A 98 -16.25 -6.82 -5.74
C ALA A 98 -15.90 -5.87 -4.59
N LEU A 99 -15.81 -4.57 -4.83
CA LEU A 99 -15.53 -3.55 -3.82
C LEU A 99 -16.61 -3.56 -2.72
N ILE A 100 -17.89 -3.52 -3.09
CA ILE A 100 -19.02 -3.53 -2.14
C ILE A 100 -19.01 -4.82 -1.31
N SER A 101 -18.77 -5.97 -1.94
CA SER A 101 -18.68 -7.27 -1.26
C SER A 101 -17.53 -7.29 -0.23
N ASN A 102 -16.36 -6.77 -0.60
CA ASN A 102 -15.22 -6.65 0.31
C ASN A 102 -15.52 -5.74 1.50
N VAL A 103 -16.10 -4.57 1.24
CA VAL A 103 -16.53 -3.63 2.30
C VAL A 103 -17.53 -4.30 3.24
N GLY A 104 -18.58 -4.95 2.70
CA GLY A 104 -19.60 -5.66 3.48
C GLY A 104 -19.00 -6.77 4.34
N SER A 105 -18.09 -7.56 3.78
CA SER A 105 -17.36 -8.62 4.48
C SER A 105 -16.50 -8.05 5.62
N THR A 106 -15.77 -6.97 5.36
CA THR A 106 -14.94 -6.30 6.38
C THR A 106 -15.79 -5.73 7.52
N ILE A 107 -16.92 -5.08 7.22
CA ILE A 107 -17.85 -4.60 8.24
C ILE A 107 -18.41 -5.74 9.09
N ASN A 108 -18.75 -6.87 8.46
CA ASN A 108 -19.19 -8.08 9.19
C ASN A 108 -18.10 -8.64 10.11
N LEU A 109 -16.84 -8.64 9.67
CA LEU A 109 -15.71 -9.06 10.50
C LEU A 109 -15.50 -8.11 11.68
N ILE A 110 -15.62 -6.79 11.48
CA ILE A 110 -15.58 -5.78 12.56
C ILE A 110 -16.69 -6.02 13.59
N LYS A 111 -17.93 -6.31 13.14
CA LYS A 111 -19.05 -6.66 14.05
C LYS A 111 -18.73 -7.93 14.87
N LYS A 112 -17.97 -8.86 14.32
CA LYS A 112 -17.46 -10.06 15.01
C LYS A 112 -16.18 -9.81 15.83
N ARG A 113 -15.87 -8.55 16.15
CA ARG A 113 -14.69 -8.11 16.91
C ARG A 113 -13.35 -8.51 16.32
N LYS A 114 -13.27 -8.61 14.98
CA LYS A 114 -12.00 -8.79 14.26
C LYS A 114 -11.51 -7.41 13.83
N PHE A 115 -10.54 -6.88 14.54
CA PHE A 115 -10.04 -5.52 14.32
C PHE A 115 -8.64 -5.48 13.71
N ASN A 116 -7.92 -6.61 13.67
CA ASN A 116 -6.59 -6.67 13.09
C ASN A 116 -6.70 -7.10 11.62
N SER A 117 -6.37 -6.18 10.73
CA SER A 117 -6.30 -6.42 9.28
C SER A 117 -4.86 -6.77 8.92
N ILE A 118 -4.57 -8.04 8.71
CA ILE A 118 -3.20 -8.53 8.50
C ILE A 118 -2.99 -8.81 7.01
N ILE A 119 -1.99 -8.14 6.44
CA ILE A 119 -1.53 -8.39 5.08
C ILE A 119 -0.47 -9.49 5.12
N ILE A 120 -0.74 -10.62 4.47
CA ILE A 120 0.20 -11.72 4.25
C ILE A 120 0.86 -11.48 2.89
N ASN A 121 1.95 -10.71 2.91
CA ASN A 121 2.59 -10.21 1.70
C ASN A 121 3.66 -11.19 1.19
N TYR A 122 3.39 -11.86 0.07
CA TYR A 122 4.35 -12.72 -0.65
C TYR A 122 5.11 -11.99 -1.77
N ASP A 123 5.07 -10.65 -1.76
CA ASP A 123 5.77 -9.82 -2.74
C ASP A 123 6.58 -8.72 -2.07
N GLU A 124 7.87 -8.94 -1.92
CA GLU A 124 8.79 -8.00 -1.25
C GLU A 124 8.78 -6.61 -1.88
N LYS A 125 8.64 -6.52 -3.21
CA LYS A 125 8.61 -5.24 -3.93
C LYS A 125 7.38 -4.40 -3.62
N SER A 126 6.34 -4.97 -3.02
CA SER A 126 5.13 -4.26 -2.57
C SER A 126 5.19 -3.76 -1.13
N GLN A 127 6.34 -3.86 -0.45
CA GLN A 127 6.47 -3.44 0.94
C GLN A 127 6.08 -1.97 1.14
N ASN A 128 6.59 -1.05 0.31
CA ASN A 128 6.26 0.37 0.39
C ASN A 128 4.79 0.67 0.05
N PHE A 129 4.19 -0.11 -0.84
CA PHE A 129 2.76 -0.03 -1.12
C PHE A 129 1.93 -0.36 0.13
N PHE A 130 2.31 -1.37 0.89
CA PHE A 130 1.63 -1.72 2.13
C PHE A 130 1.96 -0.79 3.29
N SER A 131 3.12 -0.14 3.32
CA SER A 131 3.38 0.96 4.26
C SER A 131 2.43 2.14 4.03
N TRP A 132 2.18 2.50 2.77
CA TRP A 132 1.14 3.46 2.43
C TRP A 132 -0.27 2.99 2.84
N TYR A 133 -0.61 1.72 2.59
CA TYR A 133 -1.89 1.14 3.01
C TYR A 133 -2.09 1.20 4.54
N GLN A 134 -1.04 0.93 5.32
CA GLN A 134 -1.09 1.07 6.78
C GLN A 134 -1.45 2.49 7.20
N GLN A 135 -0.79 3.49 6.63
CA GLN A 135 -1.12 4.89 6.88
C GLN A 135 -2.55 5.21 6.45
N LEU A 136 -2.94 4.83 5.24
CA LEU A 136 -4.28 5.06 4.71
C LEU A 136 -5.37 4.54 5.66
N VAL A 137 -5.26 3.29 6.10
CA VAL A 137 -6.27 2.64 6.95
C VAL A 137 -6.25 3.20 8.37
N ALA A 138 -5.08 3.30 8.99
CA ALA A 138 -4.95 3.73 10.38
C ALA A 138 -5.45 5.17 10.58
N GLU A 139 -4.95 6.13 9.81
CA GLU A 139 -5.35 7.53 9.91
C GLU A 139 -6.80 7.79 9.50
N SER A 140 -7.32 7.02 8.54
CA SER A 140 -8.69 7.23 8.06
C SER A 140 -9.74 6.63 8.99
N LEU A 141 -9.48 5.48 9.60
CA LEU A 141 -10.46 4.70 10.36
C LEU A 141 -10.25 4.74 11.88
N GLY A 142 -9.03 5.02 12.36
CA GLY A 142 -8.67 5.01 13.79
C GLY A 142 -9.23 6.20 14.57
N LYS A 143 -10.56 6.27 14.78
CA LYS A 143 -11.24 7.42 15.41
C LYS A 143 -12.43 6.98 16.23
N LYS A 144 -12.72 7.72 17.30
CA LYS A 144 -13.91 7.51 18.16
C LYS A 144 -14.00 6.06 18.70
N GLY A 145 -12.87 5.48 19.10
CA GLY A 145 -12.81 4.10 19.58
C GLY A 145 -13.08 3.03 18.51
N LYS A 146 -13.05 3.39 17.23
CA LYS A 146 -13.26 2.49 16.09
C LYS A 146 -11.99 2.44 15.22
N GLY A 147 -11.95 1.49 14.29
CA GLY A 147 -10.89 1.39 13.32
C GLY A 147 -10.45 -0.05 13.08
N LEU A 148 -9.41 -0.17 12.29
CA LEU A 148 -8.69 -1.41 12.03
C LEU A 148 -7.22 -1.18 12.33
N LEU A 149 -6.56 -2.17 12.92
CA LEU A 149 -5.10 -2.21 13.04
C LEU A 149 -4.51 -2.89 11.80
N PRO A 150 -3.94 -2.14 10.86
CA PRO A 150 -3.29 -2.72 9.70
C PRO A 150 -1.88 -3.19 10.06
N VAL A 151 -1.62 -4.49 9.85
CA VAL A 151 -0.31 -5.12 10.09
C VAL A 151 0.18 -5.73 8.80
N VAL A 152 1.47 -5.63 8.50
CA VAL A 152 2.09 -6.27 7.34
C VAL A 152 3.07 -7.34 7.79
N SER A 153 2.89 -8.55 7.28
CA SER A 153 3.81 -9.67 7.42
C SER A 153 4.43 -10.00 6.08
N ASN A 154 5.75 -10.01 6.02
CA ASN A 154 6.50 -10.26 4.79
C ASN A 154 6.93 -11.73 4.69
N MET A 155 6.31 -12.42 3.76
CA MET A 155 6.54 -13.84 3.52
C MET A 155 7.65 -14.08 2.47
N PRO A 156 8.39 -15.16 2.54
CA PRO A 156 8.22 -16.31 3.46
C PRO A 156 8.86 -16.15 4.85
N ARG A 157 9.61 -15.08 5.11
CA ARG A 157 10.31 -14.85 6.39
C ARG A 157 9.40 -15.02 7.60
N ASP A 158 8.25 -14.38 7.56
CA ASP A 158 7.35 -14.33 8.70
C ASP A 158 6.51 -15.60 8.89
N ASN A 159 6.62 -16.59 7.99
CA ASN A 159 6.16 -17.96 8.25
C ASN A 159 6.87 -18.58 9.47
N HIS A 160 8.12 -18.17 9.72
CA HIS A 160 8.95 -18.71 10.80
C HIS A 160 8.84 -17.92 12.11
N SER A 161 8.17 -16.76 12.10
CA SER A 161 8.08 -15.90 13.30
C SER A 161 6.65 -15.78 13.83
N VAL A 162 5.68 -15.36 13.01
CA VAL A 162 4.34 -15.00 13.50
C VAL A 162 3.23 -15.98 13.11
N MET A 163 3.51 -16.98 12.27
CA MET A 163 2.50 -17.88 11.75
C MET A 163 1.82 -18.70 12.86
N GLN A 164 2.56 -19.11 13.91
CA GLN A 164 2.00 -19.79 15.07
C GLN A 164 0.88 -18.95 15.71
N LEU A 165 1.13 -17.64 15.91
CA LEU A 165 0.14 -16.70 16.45
C LEU A 165 -1.09 -16.60 15.54
N TYR A 166 -0.90 -16.56 14.22
CA TYR A 166 -1.99 -16.42 13.25
C TYR A 166 -2.88 -17.66 13.17
N LEU A 167 -2.30 -18.84 13.33
CA LEU A 167 -3.00 -20.11 13.23
C LEU A 167 -3.67 -20.57 14.53
N ASP A 168 -3.11 -20.21 15.69
CA ASP A 168 -3.51 -20.76 16.97
C ASP A 168 -3.65 -19.74 18.11
N GLY A 169 -3.27 -18.48 17.88
CA GLY A 169 -3.41 -17.40 18.85
C GLY A 169 -4.81 -16.79 18.93
N PHE A 170 -4.89 -15.52 19.30
CA PHE A 170 -6.16 -14.80 19.47
C PHE A 170 -6.94 -14.68 18.16
N LYS A 171 -8.29 -14.70 18.25
CA LYS A 171 -9.19 -14.85 17.09
C LYS A 171 -9.72 -13.53 16.52
N ASN A 172 -9.12 -12.38 16.87
CA ASN A 172 -9.56 -11.05 16.41
C ASN A 172 -8.87 -10.55 15.14
N ASN A 173 -8.28 -11.47 14.37
CA ASN A 173 -7.62 -11.21 13.10
C ASN A 173 -8.49 -11.59 11.90
N PHE A 174 -8.26 -10.90 10.77
CA PHE A 174 -8.60 -11.36 9.43
C PHE A 174 -7.47 -11.00 8.48
N TYR A 175 -7.37 -11.70 7.33
CA TYR A 175 -6.15 -11.70 6.55
C TYR A 175 -6.39 -11.35 5.10
N THR A 176 -5.39 -10.71 4.49
CA THR A 176 -5.34 -10.43 3.05
C THR A 176 -4.05 -11.01 2.51
N PHE A 177 -4.13 -12.09 1.74
CA PHE A 177 -2.98 -12.60 0.99
C PHE A 177 -2.73 -11.71 -0.22
N PHE A 178 -1.47 -11.43 -0.48
CA PHE A 178 -1.05 -10.65 -1.63
C PHE A 178 0.13 -11.32 -2.32
N TYR A 179 0.02 -11.46 -3.64
CA TYR A 179 1.03 -12.10 -4.48
C TYR A 179 1.06 -11.47 -5.86
N VAL A 180 2.25 -11.27 -6.41
CA VAL A 180 2.45 -10.79 -7.78
C VAL A 180 3.18 -11.84 -8.59
N HIS A 181 2.64 -12.18 -9.77
CA HIS A 181 3.31 -13.07 -10.71
C HIS A 181 4.45 -12.33 -11.42
N GLU A 182 5.65 -12.91 -11.40
CA GLU A 182 6.84 -12.41 -12.09
C GLU A 182 7.40 -13.48 -13.03
N ASN A 183 7.61 -13.14 -14.30
CA ASN A 183 8.02 -14.12 -15.30
C ASN A 183 9.53 -14.48 -15.25
N ASN A 184 10.36 -13.54 -14.78
CA ASN A 184 11.83 -13.68 -14.81
C ASN A 184 12.41 -13.76 -13.40
N THR A 185 12.17 -14.87 -12.72
CA THR A 185 12.78 -15.12 -11.40
C THR A 185 13.93 -16.12 -11.52
N PRO A 186 14.97 -16.00 -10.66
CA PRO A 186 16.10 -16.92 -10.67
C PRO A 186 15.67 -18.39 -10.54
N LYS A 187 16.28 -19.25 -11.34
CA LYS A 187 16.10 -20.70 -11.27
C LYS A 187 17.03 -21.31 -10.24
N ILE A 188 16.58 -22.37 -9.60
CA ILE A 188 17.40 -23.16 -8.67
C ILE A 188 18.48 -23.91 -9.48
N ASN A 189 19.70 -23.92 -8.97
CA ASN A 189 20.77 -24.72 -9.57
C ASN A 189 20.60 -26.18 -9.19
N ASN A 190 20.19 -27.00 -10.17
CA ASN A 190 19.92 -28.42 -9.99
C ASN A 190 21.13 -29.24 -9.51
N LYS A 191 22.36 -28.76 -9.76
CA LYS A 191 23.60 -29.47 -9.38
C LYS A 191 23.80 -29.57 -7.86
N PHE A 192 23.20 -28.64 -7.10
CA PHE A 192 23.34 -28.57 -5.63
C PHE A 192 22.12 -29.14 -4.88
N ILE A 193 21.13 -29.67 -5.59
CA ILE A 193 19.94 -30.25 -4.97
C ILE A 193 20.22 -31.68 -4.51
N LEU A 194 20.11 -31.90 -3.21
CA LEU A 194 20.22 -33.24 -2.61
C LEU A 194 19.00 -34.11 -2.98
N PRO A 195 19.14 -35.46 -2.99
CA PRO A 195 18.06 -36.37 -3.34
C PRO A 195 16.77 -36.16 -2.53
N SER A 196 16.90 -35.82 -1.25
CA SER A 196 15.77 -35.53 -0.36
C SER A 196 14.96 -34.29 -0.78
N GLN A 197 15.52 -33.44 -1.65
CA GLN A 197 14.92 -32.18 -2.12
C GLN A 197 14.64 -32.18 -3.63
N ASN A 198 14.52 -33.37 -4.27
CA ASN A 198 14.30 -33.50 -5.71
C ASN A 198 13.09 -32.73 -6.23
N PHE A 199 12.07 -32.45 -5.40
CA PHE A 199 10.91 -31.64 -5.77
C PHE A 199 11.25 -30.19 -6.13
N LEU A 200 12.44 -29.71 -5.77
CA LEU A 200 12.94 -28.37 -6.13
C LEU A 200 13.56 -28.30 -7.52
N LYS A 201 13.86 -29.44 -8.16
CA LYS A 201 14.47 -29.46 -9.50
C LYS A 201 13.61 -28.73 -10.52
N ASN A 202 14.27 -27.96 -11.38
CA ASN A 202 13.66 -27.15 -12.45
C ASN A 202 12.65 -26.09 -11.95
N LYS A 203 12.64 -25.78 -10.67
CA LYS A 203 11.83 -24.70 -10.10
C LYS A 203 12.59 -23.38 -10.11
N ASN A 204 11.84 -22.30 -10.08
CA ASN A 204 12.34 -20.95 -9.83
C ASN A 204 11.79 -20.43 -8.50
N ILE A 205 12.27 -19.27 -8.04
CA ILE A 205 11.83 -18.66 -6.77
C ILE A 205 10.31 -18.44 -6.77
N GLN A 206 9.74 -18.02 -7.88
CA GLN A 206 8.30 -17.78 -7.99
C GLN A 206 7.48 -19.06 -7.78
N ASN A 207 7.89 -20.19 -8.36
CA ASN A 207 7.19 -21.46 -8.17
C ASN A 207 7.10 -21.84 -6.68
N ILE A 208 8.20 -21.60 -5.94
CA ILE A 208 8.29 -21.94 -4.52
C ILE A 208 7.43 -21.00 -3.69
N THR A 209 7.57 -19.69 -3.89
CA THR A 209 6.81 -18.69 -3.15
C THR A 209 5.31 -18.83 -3.39
N TYR A 210 4.91 -19.12 -4.64
CA TYR A 210 3.51 -19.37 -4.95
C TYR A 210 2.97 -20.63 -4.29
N ALA A 211 3.76 -21.72 -4.30
CA ALA A 211 3.39 -22.97 -3.62
C ALA A 211 3.25 -22.76 -2.11
N GLN A 212 4.15 -21.99 -1.48
CA GLN A 212 4.05 -21.62 -0.06
C GLN A 212 2.78 -20.81 0.23
N LYS A 213 2.48 -19.80 -0.62
CA LYS A 213 1.23 -19.04 -0.51
C LYS A 213 0.01 -19.95 -0.57
N LYS A 214 -0.06 -20.82 -1.57
CA LYS A 214 -1.18 -21.76 -1.72
C LYS A 214 -1.31 -22.73 -0.55
N ALA A 215 -0.19 -23.25 -0.04
CA ALA A 215 -0.18 -24.12 1.13
C ALA A 215 -0.74 -23.38 2.37
N THR A 216 -0.33 -22.13 2.59
CA THR A 216 -0.83 -21.31 3.69
C THR A 216 -2.33 -21.02 3.55
N GLU A 217 -2.81 -20.63 2.36
CA GLU A 217 -4.25 -20.45 2.09
C GLU A 217 -5.05 -21.72 2.40
N ASN A 218 -4.55 -22.89 2.01
CA ASN A 218 -5.20 -24.18 2.30
C ASN A 218 -5.29 -24.45 3.81
N VAL A 219 -4.24 -24.14 4.57
CA VAL A 219 -4.26 -24.26 6.04
C VAL A 219 -5.29 -23.32 6.66
N PHE A 220 -5.35 -22.05 6.20
CA PHE A 220 -6.33 -21.06 6.65
C PHE A 220 -7.76 -21.52 6.34
N THR A 221 -8.00 -22.08 5.16
CA THR A 221 -9.30 -22.66 4.78
C THR A 221 -9.69 -23.80 5.71
N LYS A 222 -8.79 -24.78 5.93
CA LYS A 222 -9.03 -25.93 6.83
C LYS A 222 -9.31 -25.51 8.27
N LYS A 223 -8.70 -24.41 8.73
CA LYS A 223 -8.89 -23.87 10.09
C LYS A 223 -10.06 -22.86 10.17
N ASN A 224 -10.80 -22.62 9.10
CA ASN A 224 -11.87 -21.62 9.02
C ASN A 224 -11.43 -20.22 9.44
N ILE A 225 -10.19 -19.86 9.13
CA ILE A 225 -9.64 -18.53 9.38
C ILE A 225 -10.07 -17.60 8.22
N PRO A 226 -10.72 -16.46 8.48
CA PRO A 226 -11.20 -15.59 7.42
C PRO A 226 -10.06 -14.89 6.69
N PHE A 227 -10.04 -15.02 5.37
CA PHE A 227 -9.08 -14.32 4.53
C PHE A 227 -9.68 -13.96 3.16
N ARG A 228 -9.01 -13.05 2.48
CA ARG A 228 -9.16 -12.78 1.04
C ARG A 228 -7.79 -12.86 0.36
N SER A 229 -7.76 -13.02 -0.96
CA SER A 229 -6.53 -13.15 -1.71
C SER A 229 -6.52 -12.23 -2.93
N PHE A 230 -5.41 -11.50 -3.11
CA PHE A 230 -5.11 -10.74 -4.31
C PHE A 230 -3.96 -11.43 -5.05
N GLU A 231 -4.24 -11.89 -6.26
CA GLU A 231 -3.24 -12.42 -7.19
C GLU A 231 -3.09 -11.47 -8.37
N ILE A 232 -1.96 -10.81 -8.43
CA ILE A 232 -1.66 -9.78 -9.43
C ILE A 232 -0.89 -10.44 -10.57
N LYS A 233 -1.46 -10.40 -11.77
CA LYS A 233 -0.86 -11.04 -12.95
C LYS A 233 0.35 -10.28 -13.49
N LYS A 234 0.34 -8.96 -13.38
CA LYS A 234 1.40 -8.10 -13.90
C LYS A 234 1.53 -6.85 -13.05
N ARG A 235 2.78 -6.49 -12.73
CA ARG A 235 3.10 -5.22 -12.07
C ARG A 235 3.34 -4.17 -13.15
N ASP A 236 2.35 -3.33 -13.39
CA ASP A 236 2.44 -2.17 -14.25
C ASP A 236 1.67 -1.00 -13.65
N GLU A 237 1.78 0.17 -14.26
CA GLU A 237 1.16 1.41 -13.79
C GLU A 237 -0.35 1.30 -13.68
N LYS A 238 -0.99 0.61 -14.62
CA LYS A 238 -2.43 0.39 -14.62
C LYS A 238 -2.86 -0.43 -13.40
N THR A 239 -2.23 -1.56 -13.20
CA THR A 239 -2.55 -2.46 -12.08
C THR A 239 -2.28 -1.80 -10.72
N LEU A 240 -1.15 -1.06 -10.59
CA LEU A 240 -0.87 -0.30 -9.37
C LEU A 240 -1.91 0.80 -9.16
N GLY A 241 -2.30 1.50 -10.21
CA GLY A 241 -3.38 2.50 -10.17
C GLY A 241 -4.72 1.90 -9.72
N GLU A 242 -5.08 0.72 -10.24
CA GLU A 242 -6.27 -0.02 -9.83
C GLU A 242 -6.23 -0.40 -8.34
N LEU A 243 -5.09 -0.86 -7.84
CA LEU A 243 -4.91 -1.19 -6.43
C LEU A 243 -4.99 0.05 -5.52
N PHE A 244 -4.34 1.17 -5.89
CA PHE A 244 -4.49 2.42 -5.17
C PHE A 244 -5.95 2.87 -5.09
N CYS A 245 -6.65 2.87 -6.22
CA CYS A 245 -8.07 3.21 -6.27
C CYS A 245 -8.92 2.29 -5.40
N PHE A 246 -8.68 0.97 -5.47
CA PHE A 246 -9.42 -0.02 -4.69
C PHE A 246 -9.29 0.24 -3.19
N PHE A 247 -8.07 0.34 -2.67
CA PHE A 247 -7.86 0.50 -1.23
C PHE A 247 -8.31 1.87 -0.71
N MET A 248 -8.20 2.95 -1.52
CA MET A 248 -8.78 4.24 -1.16
C MET A 248 -10.30 4.17 -1.05
N LEU A 249 -10.99 3.63 -2.06
CA LEU A 249 -12.44 3.51 -2.08
C LEU A 249 -12.94 2.57 -0.97
N GLU A 250 -12.28 1.43 -0.77
CA GLU A 250 -12.60 0.49 0.32
C GLU A 250 -12.51 1.21 1.68
N THR A 251 -11.42 1.93 1.93
CA THR A 251 -11.21 2.66 3.19
C THR A 251 -12.27 3.74 3.40
N ILE A 252 -12.59 4.52 2.37
CA ILE A 252 -13.62 5.56 2.43
C ILE A 252 -14.99 4.94 2.73
N LEU A 253 -15.37 3.87 2.05
CA LEU A 253 -16.65 3.21 2.23
C LEU A 253 -16.78 2.55 3.61
N ILE A 254 -15.71 1.91 4.12
CA ILE A 254 -15.67 1.40 5.49
C ILE A 254 -15.85 2.55 6.50
N GLY A 255 -15.15 3.67 6.32
CA GLY A 255 -15.30 4.86 7.16
C GLY A 255 -16.72 5.38 7.19
N ARG A 256 -17.38 5.47 6.03
CA ARG A 256 -18.79 5.87 5.93
C ARG A 256 -19.72 4.88 6.65
N ALA A 257 -19.52 3.57 6.43
CA ALA A 257 -20.31 2.53 7.10
C ALA A 257 -20.16 2.54 8.62
N LEU A 258 -18.97 2.88 9.12
CA LEU A 258 -18.68 3.05 10.55
C LEU A 258 -19.13 4.41 11.12
N LYS A 259 -19.67 5.32 10.27
CA LYS A 259 -20.02 6.72 10.63
C LYS A 259 -18.80 7.50 11.15
N ILE A 260 -17.68 7.34 10.47
CA ILE A 260 -16.41 8.05 10.72
C ILE A 260 -16.11 8.95 9.52
N ASN A 261 -15.60 10.15 9.74
CA ASN A 261 -15.03 10.95 8.66
C ASN A 261 -13.65 10.38 8.26
N PRO A 262 -13.46 9.79 7.06
CA PRO A 262 -12.20 9.19 6.67
C PRO A 262 -11.13 10.21 6.24
N TYR A 263 -11.46 11.49 6.15
CA TYR A 263 -10.59 12.51 5.56
C TYR A 263 -9.79 13.32 6.56
N ASN A 264 -10.29 13.52 7.80
CA ASN A 264 -9.59 14.25 8.85
C ASN A 264 -8.77 13.34 9.77
N GLN A 265 -8.00 13.90 10.69
CA GLN A 265 -7.20 13.18 11.69
C GLN A 265 -7.11 13.96 13.01
N PRO A 266 -8.25 14.19 13.69
CA PRO A 266 -8.35 15.16 14.79
C PRO A 266 -7.50 14.81 16.02
N ALA A 267 -6.91 13.63 16.11
CA ALA A 267 -6.06 13.26 17.25
C ALA A 267 -4.58 13.70 17.07
N VAL A 268 -4.20 14.11 15.85
CA VAL A 268 -2.81 14.53 15.51
C VAL A 268 -2.79 15.91 14.83
N GLU A 269 -3.91 16.58 14.69
CA GLU A 269 -4.09 17.98 14.33
C GLU A 269 -4.15 18.81 15.62
#